data_5db0b6d2b59c148d9a203636ca0575d1
#
_entry.id   5db0b6d2b59c148d9a203636ca0575d1
#
_cell.length_a   1.000
_cell.length_b   1.000
_cell.length_c   1.000
_cell.angle_alpha   90.00
_cell.angle_beta   90.00
_cell.angle_gamma   90.00
#
_symmetry.space_group_name_H-M   'P 1'
#
loop_
_entity.id
_entity.type
_entity.pdbx_description
1 polymer ?
#
loop_
_entity_poly.entity_id
_entity_poly.type
_entity_poly.pdbx_seq_one_letter_code
_entity_poly.pdbx_strand_id
1 'polypeptide(L)'
;LPKDSLLYSKYMVLNELNNLKLDGEKLSVELKQQLYTDVFCKYRKVTVKKVKNYLKCEGIISGNVEITGIDGDFKASLTAYHDFKEILTGTELAKKDKENIIMNIVLFGDDKKLLKKRMNRLYPQITPNQLKKICALSYKGWGRFSKKFLEEIVVPAPETGEAWNIITALWESKNNLMQLLSNEFQFMEEVETYNMGKQAKTLSYETVENMYVSPSVKRQIWQTLKIVKELEKVMKESPKRIFIEMAREKQESKRTESRKKQLMDLYKACKNEEKDWENRKNKNYEAINCICIIHKKDGVCILVR
;
A
#
# COMPACT_ATOMS: atom_id res chain seq x y z
N LEU A 1 3.27 -1.17 -4.92
CA LEU A 1 2.24 -0.16 -5.20
C LEU A 1 1.54 0.29 -3.93
N PRO A 2 1.09 1.57 -3.84
CA PRO A 2 0.15 1.98 -2.80
C PRO A 2 -1.16 1.17 -2.88
N LYS A 3 -1.83 0.96 -1.75
CA LYS A 3 -3.12 0.25 -1.73
C LYS A 3 -4.20 0.97 -2.53
N ASP A 4 -4.18 2.30 -2.51
CA ASP A 4 -5.13 3.15 -3.22
C ASP A 4 -4.69 3.48 -4.66
N SER A 5 -3.60 2.87 -5.18
CA SER A 5 -3.24 3.05 -6.58
C SER A 5 -4.36 2.58 -7.51
N LEU A 6 -4.53 3.23 -8.66
CA LEU A 6 -5.59 2.89 -9.61
C LEU A 6 -5.45 1.45 -10.11
N LEU A 7 -4.21 1.00 -10.29
CA LEU A 7 -3.90 -0.36 -10.72
C LEU A 7 -4.19 -1.38 -9.61
N TYR A 8 -3.72 -1.12 -8.39
CA TYR A 8 -3.90 -2.05 -7.29
C TYR A 8 -5.36 -2.15 -6.85
N SER A 9 -6.09 -1.04 -6.81
CA SER A 9 -7.52 -1.04 -6.51
C SER A 9 -8.34 -1.73 -7.60
N LYS A 10 -7.99 -1.57 -8.90
CA LYS A 10 -8.59 -2.35 -9.99
C LYS A 10 -8.37 -3.85 -9.77
N TYR A 11 -7.13 -4.26 -9.48
CA TYR A 11 -6.81 -5.64 -9.15
C TYR A 11 -7.69 -6.18 -8.01
N MET A 12 -7.77 -5.45 -6.90
CA MET A 12 -8.54 -5.87 -5.73
C MET A 12 -10.02 -6.07 -6.05
N VAL A 13 -10.63 -5.12 -6.76
CA VAL A 13 -12.05 -5.21 -7.17
C VAL A 13 -12.28 -6.40 -8.09
N LEU A 14 -11.44 -6.60 -9.11
CA LEU A 14 -11.59 -7.72 -10.03
C LEU A 14 -11.42 -9.07 -9.34
N ASN A 15 -10.45 -9.16 -8.42
CA ASN A 15 -10.23 -10.38 -7.66
C ASN A 15 -11.42 -10.70 -6.73
N GLU A 16 -12.03 -9.70 -6.08
CA GLU A 16 -13.26 -9.91 -5.29
C GLU A 16 -14.45 -10.29 -6.17
N LEU A 17 -14.61 -9.66 -7.33
CA LEU A 17 -15.66 -10.02 -8.30
C LEU A 17 -15.50 -11.45 -8.83
N ASN A 18 -14.28 -11.92 -9.08
CA ASN A 18 -14.03 -13.28 -9.52
C ASN A 18 -14.21 -14.34 -8.40
N ASN A 19 -14.28 -13.91 -7.15
CA ASN A 19 -14.66 -14.75 -6.02
C ASN A 19 -16.18 -14.81 -5.82
N LEU A 20 -16.92 -13.79 -6.32
CA LEU A 20 -18.35 -13.67 -6.12
C LEU A 20 -19.10 -14.81 -6.82
N LYS A 21 -20.09 -15.37 -6.13
CA LYS A 21 -20.95 -16.42 -6.65
C LYS A 21 -22.40 -16.02 -6.44
N LEU A 22 -23.24 -16.29 -7.43
CA LEU A 22 -24.69 -16.17 -7.38
C LEU A 22 -25.27 -17.59 -7.34
N ASP A 23 -25.98 -17.95 -6.29
CA ASP A 23 -26.55 -19.30 -6.08
C ASP A 23 -25.50 -20.44 -6.30
N GLY A 24 -24.25 -20.20 -5.86
CA GLY A 24 -23.15 -21.14 -5.97
C GLY A 24 -22.34 -21.06 -7.27
N GLU A 25 -22.84 -20.40 -8.31
CA GLU A 25 -22.13 -20.25 -9.59
C GLU A 25 -21.33 -18.94 -9.67
N LYS A 26 -20.18 -18.99 -10.33
CA LYS A 26 -19.37 -17.79 -10.59
C LYS A 26 -20.06 -16.85 -11.59
N LEU A 27 -19.77 -15.55 -11.46
CA LEU A 27 -20.22 -14.56 -12.43
C LEU A 27 -19.73 -14.87 -13.84
N SER A 28 -20.56 -14.56 -14.85
CA SER A 28 -20.05 -14.49 -16.22
C SER A 28 -19.07 -13.33 -16.39
N VAL A 29 -18.22 -13.39 -17.41
CA VAL A 29 -17.24 -12.34 -17.70
C VAL A 29 -17.95 -11.02 -17.99
N GLU A 30 -19.02 -11.06 -18.80
CA GLU A 30 -19.81 -9.89 -19.18
C GLU A 30 -20.46 -9.24 -17.96
N LEU A 31 -21.11 -10.05 -17.10
CA LEU A 31 -21.76 -9.55 -15.89
C LEU A 31 -20.76 -8.93 -14.92
N LYS A 32 -19.58 -9.54 -14.77
CA LYS A 32 -18.49 -8.96 -13.97
C LYS A 32 -18.04 -7.61 -14.50
N GLN A 33 -17.85 -7.49 -15.82
CA GLN A 33 -17.44 -6.25 -16.47
C GLN A 33 -18.50 -5.15 -16.32
N GLN A 34 -19.78 -5.53 -16.44
CA GLN A 34 -20.91 -4.63 -16.17
C GLN A 34 -20.92 -4.16 -14.71
N LEU A 35 -20.79 -5.08 -13.74
CA LEU A 35 -20.70 -4.71 -12.33
C LEU A 35 -19.52 -3.76 -12.03
N TYR A 36 -18.37 -3.99 -12.65
CA TYR A 36 -17.24 -3.11 -12.51
C TYR A 36 -17.54 -1.69 -13.00
N THR A 37 -18.10 -1.57 -14.22
CA THR A 37 -18.41 -0.28 -14.85
C THR A 37 -19.59 0.43 -14.20
N ASP A 38 -20.69 -0.29 -13.97
CA ASP A 38 -21.96 0.31 -13.57
C ASP A 38 -22.15 0.44 -12.06
N VAL A 39 -21.41 -0.34 -11.29
CA VAL A 39 -21.50 -0.26 -9.84
C VAL A 39 -20.21 0.32 -9.23
N PHE A 40 -19.05 -0.27 -9.49
CA PHE A 40 -17.81 0.20 -8.85
C PHE A 40 -17.31 1.55 -9.40
N CYS A 41 -17.46 1.84 -10.70
CA CYS A 41 -17.11 3.14 -11.28
C CYS A 41 -18.16 4.23 -11.03
N LYS A 42 -19.38 3.88 -10.59
CA LYS A 42 -20.44 4.85 -10.24
C LYS A 42 -20.46 5.17 -8.75
N TYR A 43 -20.24 4.17 -7.89
CA TYR A 43 -20.38 4.33 -6.44
C TYR A 43 -19.05 4.21 -5.70
N ARG A 44 -18.74 5.20 -4.87
CA ARG A 44 -17.53 5.23 -4.04
C ARG A 44 -17.47 4.07 -3.04
N LYS A 45 -18.61 3.71 -2.45
CA LYS A 45 -18.74 2.56 -1.55
C LYS A 45 -19.77 1.59 -2.13
N VAL A 46 -19.31 0.40 -2.45
CA VAL A 46 -20.14 -0.70 -2.94
C VAL A 46 -20.40 -1.67 -1.79
N THR A 47 -21.64 -2.12 -1.66
CA THR A 47 -22.07 -3.14 -0.70
C THR A 47 -22.77 -4.25 -1.45
N VAL A 48 -22.84 -5.43 -0.86
CA VAL A 48 -23.60 -6.58 -1.41
C VAL A 48 -25.03 -6.19 -1.72
N LYS A 49 -25.66 -5.38 -0.84
CA LYS A 49 -27.02 -4.88 -1.06
C LYS A 49 -27.15 -4.03 -2.35
N LYS A 50 -26.16 -3.18 -2.64
CA LYS A 50 -26.15 -2.38 -3.88
C LYS A 50 -26.03 -3.26 -5.12
N VAL A 51 -25.15 -4.27 -5.07
CA VAL A 51 -25.00 -5.24 -6.15
C VAL A 51 -26.29 -6.02 -6.35
N LYS A 52 -26.93 -6.52 -5.28
CA LYS A 52 -28.25 -7.18 -5.38
C LYS A 52 -29.31 -6.28 -6.02
N ASN A 53 -29.38 -5.02 -5.60
CA ASN A 53 -30.34 -4.08 -6.17
C ASN A 53 -30.08 -3.82 -7.65
N TYR A 54 -28.82 -3.66 -8.05
CA TYR A 54 -28.44 -3.50 -9.45
C TYR A 54 -28.87 -4.71 -10.28
N LEU A 55 -28.55 -5.94 -9.82
CA LEU A 55 -28.89 -7.17 -10.52
C LEU A 55 -30.43 -7.37 -10.66
N LYS A 56 -31.20 -6.93 -9.65
CA LYS A 56 -32.69 -6.92 -9.72
C LYS A 56 -33.21 -5.90 -10.73
N CYS A 57 -32.64 -4.67 -10.74
CA CYS A 57 -33.07 -3.63 -11.67
C CYS A 57 -32.78 -3.99 -13.14
N GLU A 58 -31.65 -4.67 -13.39
CA GLU A 58 -31.29 -5.17 -14.74
C GLU A 58 -32.06 -6.46 -15.11
N GLY A 59 -32.91 -6.98 -14.23
CA GLY A 59 -33.66 -8.21 -14.51
C GLY A 59 -32.82 -9.49 -14.57
N ILE A 60 -31.56 -9.44 -14.11
CA ILE A 60 -30.62 -10.57 -14.15
C ILE A 60 -30.99 -11.60 -13.09
N ILE A 61 -31.52 -11.14 -11.95
CA ILE A 61 -31.99 -12.00 -10.87
C ILE A 61 -33.46 -11.73 -10.55
N SER A 62 -34.23 -12.81 -10.45
CA SER A 62 -35.61 -12.79 -9.97
C SER A 62 -35.70 -13.50 -8.63
N GLY A 63 -36.11 -12.78 -7.57
CA GLY A 63 -36.27 -13.39 -6.25
C GLY A 63 -35.12 -13.16 -5.27
N ASN A 64 -34.91 -14.11 -4.39
CA ASN A 64 -33.94 -14.02 -3.29
C ASN A 64 -32.69 -14.84 -3.62
N VAL A 65 -31.84 -14.32 -4.50
CA VAL A 65 -30.56 -14.93 -4.87
C VAL A 65 -29.57 -14.82 -3.71
N GLU A 66 -28.86 -15.91 -3.41
CA GLU A 66 -27.80 -15.95 -2.43
C GLU A 66 -26.48 -15.50 -3.07
N ILE A 67 -25.86 -14.48 -2.48
CA ILE A 67 -24.53 -14.02 -2.89
C ILE A 67 -23.51 -14.57 -1.89
N THR A 68 -22.58 -15.38 -2.40
CA THR A 68 -21.50 -16.02 -1.63
C THR A 68 -20.14 -15.71 -2.25
N GLY A 69 -19.04 -16.23 -1.67
CA GLY A 69 -17.66 -16.07 -2.19
C GLY A 69 -16.91 -14.84 -1.68
N ILE A 70 -17.59 -13.95 -0.95
CA ILE A 70 -16.96 -12.84 -0.22
C ILE A 70 -17.39 -12.90 1.26
N ASP A 71 -16.51 -12.47 2.15
CA ASP A 71 -16.73 -12.44 3.59
C ASP A 71 -17.31 -11.09 4.01
N GLY A 72 -18.62 -11.03 4.15
CA GLY A 72 -19.39 -9.82 4.45
C GLY A 72 -19.57 -8.91 3.22
N ASP A 73 -19.21 -7.64 3.36
CA ASP A 73 -19.26 -6.65 2.27
C ASP A 73 -17.94 -6.58 1.50
N PHE A 74 -17.97 -5.94 0.32
CA PHE A 74 -16.77 -5.66 -0.47
C PHE A 74 -15.76 -4.84 0.32
N LYS A 75 -14.53 -5.34 0.40
CA LYS A 75 -13.38 -4.67 1.03
C LYS A 75 -12.63 -3.79 0.03
N ALA A 76 -12.70 -4.15 -1.25
CA ALA A 76 -12.11 -3.39 -2.34
C ALA A 76 -13.00 -2.22 -2.76
N SER A 77 -12.38 -1.10 -3.10
CA SER A 77 -13.06 0.10 -3.60
C SER A 77 -12.15 0.86 -4.55
N LEU A 78 -12.74 1.65 -5.44
CA LEU A 78 -12.01 2.52 -6.37
C LEU A 78 -11.87 3.94 -5.80
N THR A 79 -11.40 4.07 -4.55
CA THR A 79 -11.35 5.34 -3.81
C THR A 79 -10.63 6.43 -4.60
N ALA A 80 -9.39 6.19 -5.02
CA ALA A 80 -8.61 7.17 -5.77
C ALA A 80 -9.21 7.50 -7.14
N TYR A 81 -9.86 6.54 -7.79
CA TYR A 81 -10.58 6.78 -9.05
C TYR A 81 -11.70 7.82 -8.85
N HIS A 82 -12.51 7.65 -7.82
CA HIS A 82 -13.59 8.59 -7.50
C HIS A 82 -13.06 9.95 -7.05
N ASP A 83 -12.02 9.97 -6.22
CA ASP A 83 -11.38 11.22 -5.79
C ASP A 83 -10.88 12.03 -6.98
N PHE A 84 -10.18 11.39 -7.92
CA PHE A 84 -9.68 12.07 -9.11
C PHE A 84 -10.78 12.46 -10.09
N LYS A 85 -11.83 11.64 -10.24
CA LYS A 85 -12.99 11.99 -11.07
C LYS A 85 -13.65 13.28 -10.56
N GLU A 86 -13.74 13.45 -9.25
CA GLU A 86 -14.34 14.64 -8.62
C GLU A 86 -13.39 15.85 -8.65
N ILE A 87 -12.11 15.65 -8.30
CA ILE A 87 -11.15 16.75 -8.12
C ILE A 87 -10.65 17.28 -9.47
N LEU A 88 -10.37 16.41 -10.44
CA LEU A 88 -9.75 16.75 -11.71
C LEU A 88 -10.78 17.07 -12.79
N THR A 89 -12.00 17.45 -12.43
CA THR A 89 -13.00 17.89 -13.40
C THR A 89 -12.44 19.05 -14.24
N GLY A 90 -12.41 18.85 -15.58
CA GLY A 90 -11.86 19.85 -16.51
C GLY A 90 -10.32 19.84 -16.65
N THR A 91 -9.61 18.96 -15.98
CA THR A 91 -8.17 18.78 -16.16
C THR A 91 -7.88 17.33 -16.50
N GLU A 92 -7.41 17.06 -17.70
CA GLU A 92 -7.00 15.72 -18.11
C GLU A 92 -5.57 15.43 -17.65
N LEU A 93 -5.40 14.34 -16.93
CA LEU A 93 -4.11 13.78 -16.54
C LEU A 93 -4.02 12.33 -17.01
N ALA A 94 -2.85 11.95 -17.52
CA ALA A 94 -2.58 10.57 -17.88
C ALA A 94 -2.69 9.64 -16.65
N LYS A 95 -3.03 8.37 -16.90
CA LYS A 95 -3.10 7.36 -15.81
C LYS A 95 -1.80 7.31 -15.01
N LYS A 96 -0.65 7.41 -15.69
CA LYS A 96 0.69 7.43 -15.08
C LYS A 96 0.87 8.60 -14.11
N ASP A 97 0.36 9.78 -14.45
CA ASP A 97 0.46 10.97 -13.59
C ASP A 97 -0.41 10.84 -12.35
N LYS A 98 -1.62 10.31 -12.51
CA LYS A 98 -2.50 10.00 -11.36
C LYS A 98 -1.86 9.00 -10.41
N GLU A 99 -1.23 7.94 -10.92
CA GLU A 99 -0.46 6.97 -10.10
C GLU A 99 0.72 7.65 -9.38
N ASN A 100 1.46 8.53 -10.05
CA ASN A 100 2.54 9.28 -9.44
C ASN A 100 2.03 10.24 -8.33
N ILE A 101 0.87 10.86 -8.52
CA ILE A 101 0.24 11.69 -7.50
C ILE A 101 -0.11 10.85 -6.27
N ILE A 102 -0.73 9.68 -6.45
CA ILE A 102 -1.04 8.75 -5.34
C ILE A 102 0.24 8.36 -4.60
N MET A 103 1.29 8.00 -5.34
CA MET A 103 2.59 7.67 -4.76
C MET A 103 3.15 8.81 -3.91
N ASN A 104 3.11 10.04 -4.41
CA ASN A 104 3.58 11.21 -3.66
C ASN A 104 2.72 11.50 -2.43
N ILE A 105 1.41 11.30 -2.48
CA ILE A 105 0.53 11.45 -1.31
C ILE A 105 0.91 10.43 -0.22
N VAL A 106 1.20 9.18 -0.59
CA VAL A 106 1.61 8.15 0.39
C VAL A 106 2.98 8.44 0.97
N LEU A 107 3.94 8.91 0.15
CA LEU A 107 5.32 9.16 0.60
C LEU A 107 5.47 10.47 1.41
N PHE A 108 4.74 11.51 1.05
CA PHE A 108 4.92 12.87 1.60
C PHE A 108 3.67 13.41 2.30
N GLY A 109 2.65 12.57 2.51
CA GLY A 109 1.37 12.98 3.08
C GLY A 109 1.46 13.59 4.49
N ASP A 110 2.49 13.25 5.25
CA ASP A 110 2.74 13.80 6.59
C ASP A 110 3.26 15.23 6.54
N ASP A 111 3.99 15.61 5.47
CA ASP A 111 4.42 17.00 5.22
C ASP A 111 3.64 17.63 4.06
N LYS A 112 2.51 18.26 4.40
CA LYS A 112 1.63 18.89 3.42
C LYS A 112 2.28 20.08 2.68
N LYS A 113 3.25 20.75 3.30
CA LYS A 113 3.97 21.87 2.67
C LYS A 113 4.90 21.35 1.58
N LEU A 114 5.66 20.32 1.89
CA LEU A 114 6.56 19.66 0.92
C LEU A 114 5.76 19.03 -0.22
N LEU A 115 4.68 18.30 0.10
CA LEU A 115 3.79 17.70 -0.89
C LEU A 115 3.25 18.76 -1.85
N LYS A 116 2.71 19.89 -1.33
CA LYS A 116 2.18 20.96 -2.16
C LYS A 116 3.24 21.57 -3.08
N LYS A 117 4.46 21.86 -2.56
CA LYS A 117 5.57 22.40 -3.36
C LYS A 117 5.97 21.42 -4.47
N ARG A 118 6.04 20.12 -4.17
CA ARG A 118 6.40 19.07 -5.11
C ARG A 118 5.34 18.91 -6.20
N MET A 119 4.06 18.84 -5.82
CA MET A 119 2.95 18.72 -6.75
C MET A 119 2.86 19.91 -7.70
N ASN A 120 3.00 21.12 -7.19
CA ASN A 120 2.98 22.34 -8.00
C ASN A 120 4.11 22.39 -9.04
N ARG A 121 5.29 21.85 -8.70
CA ARG A 121 6.42 21.74 -9.62
C ARG A 121 6.23 20.69 -10.69
N LEU A 122 5.67 19.53 -10.33
CA LEU A 122 5.51 18.40 -11.26
C LEU A 122 4.29 18.54 -12.16
N TYR A 123 3.25 19.19 -11.70
CA TYR A 123 1.95 19.28 -12.37
C TYR A 123 1.45 20.74 -12.40
N PRO A 124 2.10 21.65 -13.17
CA PRO A 124 1.71 23.06 -13.23
C PRO A 124 0.32 23.28 -13.84
N GLN A 125 -0.22 22.29 -14.59
CA GLN A 125 -1.57 22.31 -15.16
C GLN A 125 -2.68 22.13 -14.14
N ILE A 126 -2.38 21.69 -12.93
CA ILE A 126 -3.36 21.54 -11.86
C ILE A 126 -3.66 22.90 -11.24
N THR A 127 -4.94 23.26 -11.17
CA THR A 127 -5.34 24.54 -10.58
C THR A 127 -5.05 24.59 -9.07
N PRO A 128 -4.83 25.77 -8.47
CA PRO A 128 -4.56 25.91 -7.04
C PRO A 128 -5.63 25.28 -6.13
N ASN A 129 -6.90 25.31 -6.56
CA ASN A 129 -8.01 24.71 -5.83
C ASN A 129 -7.96 23.16 -5.89
N GLN A 130 -7.72 22.60 -7.08
CA GLN A 130 -7.52 21.16 -7.24
C GLN A 130 -6.30 20.68 -6.44
N LEU A 131 -5.20 21.43 -6.48
CA LEU A 131 -3.99 21.15 -5.73
C LEU A 131 -4.26 21.11 -4.22
N LYS A 132 -5.06 22.05 -3.70
CA LYS A 132 -5.48 22.06 -2.30
C LYS A 132 -6.27 20.80 -1.93
N LYS A 133 -7.22 20.40 -2.78
CA LYS A 133 -8.01 19.17 -2.60
C LYS A 133 -7.12 17.90 -2.65
N ILE A 134 -6.22 17.79 -3.62
CA ILE A 134 -5.27 16.67 -3.74
C ILE A 134 -4.39 16.57 -2.50
N CYS A 135 -3.83 17.68 -2.01
CA CYS A 135 -3.02 17.70 -0.80
C CYS A 135 -3.82 17.38 0.48
N ALA A 136 -5.14 17.52 0.46
CA ALA A 136 -6.02 17.13 1.57
C ALA A 136 -6.27 15.61 1.62
N LEU A 137 -6.10 14.89 0.49
CA LEU A 137 -6.25 13.44 0.45
C LEU A 137 -5.24 12.76 1.38
N SER A 138 -5.64 11.60 1.90
CA SER A 138 -4.81 10.79 2.78
C SER A 138 -4.94 9.32 2.37
N TYR A 139 -3.99 8.86 1.59
CA TYR A 139 -3.84 7.46 1.24
C TYR A 139 -2.77 6.82 2.14
N LYS A 140 -3.02 5.60 2.61
CA LYS A 140 -2.13 4.92 3.56
C LYS A 140 -1.94 3.46 3.20
N GLY A 141 -0.71 3.02 3.40
CA GLY A 141 -0.34 1.62 3.27
C GLY A 141 0.04 1.20 1.85
N TRP A 142 0.69 0.05 1.82
CA TRP A 142 1.23 -0.55 0.61
C TRP A 142 0.49 -1.84 0.27
N GLY A 143 0.27 -2.07 -1.00
CA GLY A 143 -0.22 -3.34 -1.52
C GLY A 143 0.89 -4.40 -1.51
N ARG A 144 0.49 -5.65 -1.59
CA ARG A 144 1.41 -6.81 -1.58
C ARG A 144 2.11 -7.02 -2.90
N PHE A 145 1.54 -6.52 -4.01
CA PHE A 145 2.04 -6.77 -5.36
C PHE A 145 2.64 -5.53 -5.98
N SER A 146 3.66 -5.74 -6.81
CA SER A 146 4.31 -4.70 -7.60
C SER A 146 3.54 -4.42 -8.89
N LYS A 147 3.84 -3.29 -9.54
CA LYS A 147 3.35 -3.01 -10.89
C LYS A 147 3.81 -4.08 -11.88
N LYS A 148 5.09 -4.50 -11.77
CA LYS A 148 5.66 -5.53 -12.63
C LYS A 148 4.87 -6.83 -12.60
N PHE A 149 4.52 -7.30 -11.40
CA PHE A 149 3.72 -8.50 -11.24
C PHE A 149 2.33 -8.35 -11.87
N LEU A 150 1.67 -7.21 -11.73
CA LEU A 150 0.30 -7.02 -12.19
C LEU A 150 0.16 -6.69 -13.69
N GLU A 151 1.12 -5.95 -14.28
CA GLU A 151 1.04 -5.44 -15.65
C GLU A 151 2.16 -5.92 -16.57
N GLU A 152 3.39 -6.22 -16.07
CA GLU A 152 4.55 -6.45 -16.93
C GLU A 152 4.85 -7.94 -17.16
N ILE A 153 4.44 -8.83 -16.25
CA ILE A 153 4.52 -10.29 -16.46
C ILE A 153 3.37 -10.68 -17.37
N VAL A 154 3.70 -11.26 -18.51
CA VAL A 154 2.77 -11.63 -19.56
C VAL A 154 2.91 -13.09 -19.90
N VAL A 155 1.78 -13.79 -20.02
CA VAL A 155 1.68 -15.18 -20.44
C VAL A 155 0.69 -15.32 -21.59
N PRO A 156 0.79 -16.35 -22.43
CA PRO A 156 -0.23 -16.62 -23.45
C PRO A 156 -1.54 -17.08 -22.78
N ALA A 157 -2.66 -16.53 -23.26
CA ALA A 157 -3.98 -17.00 -22.86
C ALA A 157 -4.22 -18.45 -23.30
N PRO A 158 -4.81 -19.31 -22.48
CA PRO A 158 -4.98 -20.73 -22.79
C PRO A 158 -5.80 -21.00 -24.06
N GLU A 159 -6.81 -20.19 -24.34
CA GLU A 159 -7.73 -20.42 -25.47
C GLU A 159 -7.38 -19.62 -26.71
N THR A 160 -6.97 -18.35 -26.55
CA THR A 160 -6.75 -17.41 -27.66
C THR A 160 -5.28 -17.24 -28.01
N GLY A 161 -4.36 -17.61 -27.13
CA GLY A 161 -2.92 -17.34 -27.28
C GLY A 161 -2.55 -15.87 -27.15
N GLU A 162 -3.50 -14.99 -26.84
CA GLU A 162 -3.27 -13.57 -26.64
C GLU A 162 -2.38 -13.32 -25.39
N ALA A 163 -1.65 -12.23 -25.41
CA ALA A 163 -0.78 -11.84 -24.32
C ALA A 163 -1.59 -11.33 -23.12
N TRP A 164 -1.69 -12.12 -22.05
CA TRP A 164 -2.38 -11.78 -20.81
C TRP A 164 -1.39 -11.40 -19.70
N ASN A 165 -1.59 -10.25 -19.09
CA ASN A 165 -1.07 -9.96 -17.77
C ASN A 165 -2.12 -10.29 -16.69
N ILE A 166 -1.75 -10.22 -15.40
CA ILE A 166 -2.66 -10.55 -14.29
C ILE A 166 -3.96 -9.74 -14.35
N ILE A 167 -3.88 -8.45 -14.70
CA ILE A 167 -5.09 -7.58 -14.77
C ILE A 167 -5.98 -7.99 -15.94
N THR A 168 -5.40 -8.28 -17.10
CA THR A 168 -6.14 -8.74 -18.28
C THR A 168 -6.75 -10.12 -18.00
N ALA A 169 -5.99 -11.04 -17.42
CA ALA A 169 -6.49 -12.35 -17.06
C ALA A 169 -7.65 -12.28 -16.06
N LEU A 170 -7.58 -11.43 -15.03
CA LEU A 170 -8.68 -11.20 -14.12
C LEU A 170 -9.89 -10.54 -14.78
N TRP A 171 -9.68 -9.73 -15.81
CA TRP A 171 -10.76 -9.07 -16.54
C TRP A 171 -11.47 -10.00 -17.52
N GLU A 172 -10.72 -10.83 -18.25
CA GLU A 172 -11.24 -11.69 -19.34
C GLU A 172 -11.62 -13.10 -18.87
N SER A 173 -11.23 -13.53 -17.66
CA SER A 173 -11.57 -14.85 -17.14
C SER A 173 -12.40 -14.78 -15.86
N LYS A 174 -12.99 -15.90 -15.45
CA LYS A 174 -13.69 -16.09 -14.17
C LYS A 174 -12.75 -16.49 -13.02
N ASN A 175 -11.45 -16.48 -13.27
CA ASN A 175 -10.44 -16.99 -12.34
C ASN A 175 -9.97 -15.87 -11.40
N ASN A 176 -9.89 -16.19 -10.11
CA ASN A 176 -9.26 -15.32 -9.13
C ASN A 176 -7.72 -15.46 -9.20
N LEU A 177 -7.00 -14.58 -8.47
CA LEU A 177 -5.54 -14.59 -8.49
C LEU A 177 -4.93 -15.96 -8.14
N MET A 178 -5.48 -16.67 -7.15
CA MET A 178 -4.94 -17.97 -6.74
C MET A 178 -5.09 -19.01 -7.83
N GLN A 179 -6.18 -18.97 -8.59
CA GLN A 179 -6.41 -19.84 -9.73
C GLN A 179 -5.49 -19.48 -10.89
N LEU A 180 -5.27 -18.17 -11.15
CA LEU A 180 -4.31 -17.73 -12.19
C LEU A 180 -2.86 -18.10 -11.85
N LEU A 181 -2.53 -18.25 -10.57
CA LEU A 181 -1.20 -18.69 -10.12
C LEU A 181 -1.11 -20.23 -9.95
N SER A 182 -2.14 -20.97 -10.33
CA SER A 182 -2.07 -22.45 -10.39
C SER A 182 -1.26 -22.90 -11.60
N ASN A 183 -0.96 -24.21 -11.62
CA ASN A 183 -0.17 -24.83 -12.70
C ASN A 183 -0.89 -24.84 -14.07
N GLU A 184 -2.16 -24.45 -14.12
CA GLU A 184 -2.91 -24.30 -15.38
C GLU A 184 -2.46 -23.08 -16.19
N PHE A 185 -1.82 -22.13 -15.52
CA PHE A 185 -1.32 -20.88 -16.11
C PHE A 185 0.19 -20.76 -15.87
N GLN A 186 0.91 -20.21 -16.82
CA GLN A 186 2.37 -20.08 -16.79
C GLN A 186 2.87 -18.87 -15.95
N PHE A 187 1.98 -18.18 -15.21
CA PHE A 187 2.37 -16.99 -14.43
C PHE A 187 3.45 -17.30 -13.38
N MET A 188 3.38 -18.45 -12.71
CA MET A 188 4.39 -18.79 -11.70
C MET A 188 5.75 -19.08 -12.32
N GLU A 189 5.78 -19.76 -13.46
CA GLU A 189 7.01 -20.05 -14.21
C GLU A 189 7.70 -18.76 -14.67
N GLU A 190 6.93 -17.82 -15.20
CA GLU A 190 7.43 -16.50 -15.60
C GLU A 190 7.95 -15.69 -14.40
N VAL A 191 7.28 -15.74 -13.24
CA VAL A 191 7.74 -15.12 -12.01
C VAL A 191 9.07 -15.73 -11.54
N GLU A 192 9.19 -17.05 -11.59
CA GLU A 192 10.42 -17.75 -11.22
C GLU A 192 11.56 -17.42 -12.18
N THR A 193 11.32 -17.45 -13.48
CA THR A 193 12.29 -17.07 -14.51
C THR A 193 12.78 -15.62 -14.30
N TYR A 194 11.86 -14.70 -14.06
CA TYR A 194 12.20 -13.32 -13.75
C TYR A 194 13.06 -13.17 -12.48
N ASN A 195 12.79 -13.97 -11.46
CA ASN A 195 13.52 -13.96 -10.20
C ASN A 195 14.90 -14.63 -10.32
N MET A 196 14.99 -15.74 -11.08
CA MET A 196 16.27 -16.45 -11.33
C MET A 196 17.30 -15.52 -12.00
N GLY A 197 16.88 -14.70 -12.95
CA GLY A 197 17.75 -13.74 -13.62
C GLY A 197 18.27 -12.61 -12.72
N LYS A 198 17.67 -12.45 -11.53
CA LYS A 198 17.99 -11.37 -10.57
C LYS A 198 18.60 -11.83 -9.25
N GLN A 199 18.82 -13.13 -9.09
CA GLN A 199 19.54 -13.60 -7.92
C GLN A 199 20.95 -12.99 -7.91
N ALA A 200 21.14 -12.03 -7.02
CA ALA A 200 22.47 -11.47 -6.78
C ALA A 200 23.36 -12.61 -6.31
N LYS A 201 24.37 -12.97 -7.11
CA LYS A 201 25.36 -14.01 -6.76
C LYS A 201 26.10 -13.69 -5.45
N THR A 202 26.08 -12.44 -5.02
CA THR A 202 26.68 -11.98 -3.76
C THR A 202 25.79 -10.95 -3.10
N LEU A 203 25.46 -11.15 -1.82
CA LEU A 203 24.80 -10.15 -1.00
C LEU A 203 25.76 -9.00 -0.69
N SER A 204 25.64 -7.89 -1.41
CA SER A 204 26.39 -6.66 -1.20
C SER A 204 25.61 -5.69 -0.30
N TYR A 205 26.33 -4.69 0.25
CA TYR A 205 25.68 -3.59 1.00
C TYR A 205 24.61 -2.88 0.15
N GLU A 206 24.90 -2.67 -1.13
CA GLU A 206 23.98 -2.04 -2.07
C GLU A 206 22.68 -2.83 -2.24
N THR A 207 22.75 -4.16 -2.25
CA THR A 207 21.56 -5.03 -2.29
C THR A 207 20.69 -4.80 -1.05
N VAL A 208 21.30 -4.70 0.14
CA VAL A 208 20.58 -4.43 1.39
C VAL A 208 20.01 -3.02 1.42
N GLU A 209 20.76 -2.03 0.92
CA GLU A 209 20.33 -0.63 0.85
C GLU A 209 19.09 -0.46 -0.07
N ASN A 210 19.01 -1.23 -1.13
CA ASN A 210 17.87 -1.20 -2.07
C ASN A 210 16.64 -1.99 -1.60
N MET A 211 16.70 -2.69 -0.46
CA MET A 211 15.53 -3.39 0.10
C MET A 211 14.47 -2.39 0.59
N TYR A 212 13.19 -2.72 0.36
CA TYR A 212 12.04 -1.95 0.85
C TYR A 212 11.70 -2.27 2.31
N VAL A 213 12.66 -2.02 3.20
CA VAL A 213 12.51 -2.23 4.65
C VAL A 213 13.01 -1.00 5.41
N SER A 214 12.64 -0.87 6.68
CA SER A 214 13.07 0.27 7.50
C SER A 214 14.61 0.31 7.66
N PRO A 215 15.21 1.49 7.87
CA PRO A 215 16.65 1.62 8.05
C PRO A 215 17.22 0.78 9.21
N SER A 216 16.42 0.57 10.27
CA SER A 216 16.80 -0.29 11.39
C SER A 216 16.92 -1.75 10.96
N VAL A 217 15.95 -2.23 10.18
CA VAL A 217 15.95 -3.60 9.64
C VAL A 217 17.11 -3.81 8.65
N LYS A 218 17.38 -2.85 7.75
CA LYS A 218 18.54 -2.89 6.85
C LYS A 218 19.84 -3.06 7.63
N ARG A 219 20.00 -2.30 8.70
CA ARG A 219 21.18 -2.38 9.56
C ARG A 219 21.33 -3.75 10.23
N GLN A 220 20.21 -4.31 10.72
CA GLN A 220 20.21 -5.65 11.32
C GLN A 220 20.59 -6.72 10.28
N ILE A 221 19.97 -6.69 9.10
CA ILE A 221 20.30 -7.62 8.00
C ILE A 221 21.78 -7.53 7.67
N TRP A 222 22.32 -6.31 7.51
CA TRP A 222 23.73 -6.12 7.17
C TRP A 222 24.70 -6.66 8.26
N GLN A 223 24.36 -6.45 9.54
CA GLN A 223 25.17 -7.00 10.64
C GLN A 223 25.12 -8.53 10.67
N THR A 224 23.96 -9.12 10.46
CA THR A 224 23.80 -10.58 10.38
C THR A 224 24.64 -11.15 9.24
N LEU A 225 24.61 -10.52 8.05
CA LEU A 225 25.43 -10.95 6.91
C LEU A 225 26.94 -10.86 7.20
N LYS A 226 27.40 -9.85 7.94
CA LYS A 226 28.80 -9.77 8.37
C LYS A 226 29.17 -10.93 9.29
N ILE A 227 28.34 -11.23 10.27
CA ILE A 227 28.57 -12.35 11.21
C ILE A 227 28.62 -13.67 10.45
N VAL A 228 27.69 -13.92 9.52
CA VAL A 228 27.70 -15.13 8.69
C VAL A 228 28.99 -15.25 7.89
N LYS A 229 29.45 -14.16 7.24
CA LYS A 229 30.73 -14.14 6.50
C LYS A 229 31.94 -14.39 7.39
N GLU A 230 31.94 -13.91 8.62
CA GLU A 230 33.01 -14.19 9.59
C GLU A 230 33.01 -15.66 10.01
N LEU A 231 31.84 -16.23 10.26
CA LEU A 231 31.69 -17.65 10.57
C LEU A 231 32.15 -18.53 9.39
N GLU A 232 31.79 -18.21 8.16
CA GLU A 232 32.29 -18.92 6.97
C GLU A 232 33.81 -18.91 6.87
N LYS A 233 34.47 -17.78 7.20
CA LYS A 233 35.94 -17.68 7.22
C LYS A 233 36.56 -18.57 8.30
N VAL A 234 35.95 -18.64 9.48
CA VAL A 234 36.42 -19.44 10.61
C VAL A 234 36.19 -20.94 10.33
N MET A 235 35.00 -21.30 9.88
CA MET A 235 34.60 -22.68 9.62
C MET A 235 35.15 -23.25 8.31
N LYS A 236 35.60 -22.36 7.38
CA LYS A 236 36.03 -22.70 6.01
C LYS A 236 35.00 -23.42 5.16
N GLU A 237 33.74 -23.39 5.60
CA GLU A 237 32.59 -23.97 4.90
C GLU A 237 31.38 -23.05 4.99
N SER A 238 30.54 -23.04 3.95
CA SER A 238 29.27 -22.32 4.00
C SER A 238 28.22 -23.10 4.81
N PRO A 239 27.33 -22.41 5.55
CA PRO A 239 26.32 -23.08 6.37
C PRO A 239 25.35 -23.85 5.49
N LYS A 240 25.13 -25.12 5.79
CA LYS A 240 24.15 -25.99 5.07
C LYS A 240 22.72 -25.54 5.24
N ARG A 241 22.37 -24.89 6.39
CA ARG A 241 21.04 -24.37 6.71
C ARG A 241 21.18 -23.16 7.62
N ILE A 242 20.33 -22.17 7.41
CA ILE A 242 20.17 -20.99 8.26
C ILE A 242 18.75 -21.03 8.82
N PHE A 243 18.60 -21.04 10.14
CA PHE A 243 17.32 -20.94 10.82
C PHE A 243 17.09 -19.50 11.23
N ILE A 244 15.95 -18.94 10.85
CA ILE A 244 15.54 -17.59 11.25
C ILE A 244 14.31 -17.71 12.14
N GLU A 245 14.48 -17.39 13.43
CA GLU A 245 13.37 -17.25 14.35
C GLU A 245 12.82 -15.83 14.28
N MET A 246 11.53 -15.72 14.00
CA MET A 246 10.81 -14.46 14.06
C MET A 246 9.87 -14.46 15.25
N ALA A 247 10.24 -13.77 16.32
CA ALA A 247 9.32 -13.48 17.41
C ALA A 247 8.31 -12.43 16.91
N ARG A 248 7.05 -12.84 16.77
CA ARG A 248 5.93 -11.92 16.61
C ARG A 248 5.43 -11.55 18.00
N GLU A 249 5.92 -10.46 18.56
CA GLU A 249 5.18 -9.81 19.62
C GLU A 249 3.87 -9.29 19.03
N LYS A 250 2.74 -9.70 19.60
CA LYS A 250 1.47 -8.98 19.40
C LYS A 250 1.69 -7.60 20.02
N GLN A 251 2.16 -6.65 19.21
CA GLN A 251 2.02 -5.26 19.59
C GLN A 251 0.52 -5.01 19.67
N GLU A 252 -0.01 -5.01 20.88
CA GLU A 252 -1.26 -4.30 21.12
C GLU A 252 -1.05 -2.90 20.55
N SER A 253 -1.83 -2.53 19.55
CA SER A 253 -1.81 -1.21 18.95
C SER A 253 -2.31 -0.22 20.00
N LYS A 254 -1.46 0.09 20.97
CA LYS A 254 -1.68 1.25 21.83
C LYS A 254 -1.79 2.43 20.87
N ARG A 255 -2.94 3.08 20.93
CA ARG A 255 -3.23 4.30 20.17
C ARG A 255 -2.00 5.18 20.29
N THR A 256 -1.31 5.43 19.18
CA THR A 256 -0.06 6.19 19.16
C THR A 256 -0.36 7.55 19.77
N GLU A 257 0.14 7.78 20.97
CA GLU A 257 -0.04 9.07 21.63
C GLU A 257 0.59 10.14 20.77
N SER A 258 -0.12 11.24 20.56
CA SER A 258 0.42 12.32 19.75
C SER A 258 1.76 12.77 20.35
N ARG A 259 2.72 13.11 19.50
CA ARG A 259 4.05 13.62 19.92
C ARG A 259 3.90 14.78 20.92
N LYS A 260 2.84 15.57 20.81
CA LYS A 260 2.44 16.59 21.76
C LYS A 260 2.17 16.01 23.14
N LYS A 261 1.42 14.91 23.25
CA LYS A 261 1.09 14.27 24.53
C LYS A 261 2.33 13.68 25.18
N GLN A 262 3.17 12.98 24.40
CA GLN A 262 4.43 12.42 24.89
C GLN A 262 5.37 13.50 25.44
N LEU A 263 5.52 14.64 24.73
CA LEU A 263 6.28 15.78 25.23
C LEU A 263 5.66 16.39 26.49
N MET A 264 4.34 16.54 26.54
CA MET A 264 3.65 17.07 27.71
C MET A 264 3.80 16.16 28.94
N ASP A 265 3.78 14.85 28.75
CA ASP A 265 3.97 13.89 29.84
C ASP A 265 5.42 13.84 30.32
N LEU A 266 6.40 13.96 29.42
CA LEU A 266 7.82 14.20 29.74
C LEU A 266 8.01 15.48 30.56
N TYR A 267 7.38 16.59 30.16
CA TYR A 267 7.44 17.84 30.92
C TYR A 267 6.78 17.73 32.29
N LYS A 268 5.69 16.98 32.43
CA LYS A 268 5.06 16.72 33.73
C LYS A 268 5.94 15.89 34.63
N ALA A 269 6.67 14.91 34.08
CA ALA A 269 7.61 14.08 34.84
C ALA A 269 8.83 14.90 35.34
N CYS A 270 9.26 15.94 34.60
CA CYS A 270 10.36 16.83 35.00
C CYS A 270 9.89 18.01 35.88
N LYS A 271 8.64 18.05 36.30
CA LYS A 271 8.00 19.17 36.97
C LYS A 271 8.63 19.58 38.32
N ASN A 272 9.40 18.73 38.96
CA ASN A 272 10.02 18.99 40.25
C ASN A 272 11.37 19.71 40.18
N GLU A 273 11.90 19.97 38.95
CA GLU A 273 13.23 20.54 38.81
C GLU A 273 13.24 22.06 38.46
N GLU A 274 12.18 22.60 37.86
CA GLU A 274 12.10 24.06 37.58
C GLU A 274 10.66 24.58 37.49
N LYS A 275 10.29 25.52 38.33
CA LYS A 275 8.96 26.18 38.36
C LYS A 275 8.64 27.08 37.17
N ASP A 276 9.62 27.50 36.37
CA ASP A 276 9.45 28.46 35.28
C ASP A 276 8.96 27.86 33.95
N TRP A 277 8.86 26.57 33.86
CA TRP A 277 8.48 25.89 32.60
C TRP A 277 7.00 26.00 32.25
N GLU A 278 6.12 26.23 33.25
CA GLU A 278 4.68 26.34 32.99
C GLU A 278 4.32 27.63 32.24
N ASN A 279 5.02 28.70 32.50
CA ASN A 279 4.79 29.97 31.82
C ASN A 279 5.32 30.02 30.39
N ARG A 280 6.33 29.19 30.07
CA ARG A 280 6.88 29.04 28.70
C ARG A 280 6.05 28.11 27.82
N LYS A 281 5.29 27.17 28.39
CA LYS A 281 4.41 26.26 27.67
C LYS A 281 3.38 26.95 26.77
N ASN A 282 2.78 28.02 27.24
CA ASN A 282 1.65 28.65 26.56
C ASN A 282 2.06 29.67 25.51
N LYS A 283 3.30 30.18 25.56
CA LYS A 283 3.76 31.26 24.66
C LYS A 283 4.53 30.80 23.43
N ASN A 284 5.08 29.60 23.39
CA ASN A 284 6.06 29.20 22.34
C ASN A 284 5.80 27.88 21.63
N TYR A 285 4.56 27.39 21.61
CA TYR A 285 4.26 26.13 20.92
C TYR A 285 4.50 26.23 19.41
N GLU A 286 4.43 27.39 18.81
CA GLU A 286 4.76 27.63 17.40
C GLU A 286 6.27 27.74 17.13
N ALA A 287 7.06 28.12 18.14
CA ALA A 287 8.53 28.21 18.03
C ALA A 287 9.28 26.89 18.36
N ILE A 288 8.63 25.91 19.00
CA ILE A 288 9.21 24.60 19.34
C ILE A 288 9.11 23.60 18.16
N ASN A 289 9.02 24.07 16.94
CA ASN A 289 9.35 23.27 15.77
C ASN A 289 10.88 23.07 15.58
N CYS A 290 11.68 23.61 16.48
CA CYS A 290 13.08 23.24 16.64
C CYS A 290 13.16 22.08 17.63
N ILE A 291 13.54 20.95 17.13
CA ILE A 291 13.72 19.65 17.76
C ILE A 291 14.64 19.80 18.98
N CYS A 292 14.08 19.82 20.18
CA CYS A 292 14.83 19.49 21.39
C CYS A 292 14.47 18.05 21.79
N ILE A 293 15.32 17.09 21.44
CA ILE A 293 15.27 15.75 22.00
C ILE A 293 16.12 15.81 23.27
N ILE A 294 15.45 15.82 24.42
CA ILE A 294 16.14 15.64 25.71
C ILE A 294 16.30 14.14 25.93
N HIS A 295 17.49 13.62 25.72
CA HIS A 295 17.87 12.28 26.15
C HIS A 295 18.45 12.39 27.56
N LYS A 296 17.76 11.83 28.56
CA LYS A 296 18.31 11.62 29.89
C LYS A 296 19.02 10.27 29.88
N LYS A 297 20.34 10.31 29.78
CA LYS A 297 21.20 9.17 30.08
C LYS A 297 22.20 9.66 31.15
N ASP A 298 22.22 9.01 32.29
CA ASP A 298 23.18 9.23 33.38
C ASP A 298 23.23 10.64 33.98
N GLY A 299 22.04 11.28 34.15
CA GLY A 299 21.92 12.54 34.89
C GLY A 299 22.35 13.80 34.14
N VAL A 300 22.73 13.71 32.86
CA VAL A 300 23.15 14.84 32.03
C VAL A 300 22.10 15.13 30.98
N CYS A 301 21.59 16.38 30.93
CA CYS A 301 20.73 16.89 29.84
C CYS A 301 21.60 17.35 28.66
N ILE A 302 21.50 16.68 27.53
CA ILE A 302 22.13 17.13 26.29
C ILE A 302 21.04 17.75 25.40
N LEU A 303 21.17 19.05 25.16
CA LEU A 303 20.40 19.79 24.16
C LEU A 303 21.05 19.56 22.79
N VAL A 304 20.36 18.86 21.88
CA VAL A 304 20.78 18.74 20.49
C VAL A 304 19.90 19.67 19.67
N ARG A 305 20.53 20.66 19.03
CA ARG A 305 19.91 21.57 18.05
C ARG A 305 19.60 20.87 16.75
#